data_508f044c6de3b9ac592f1e4e0d5df101
#
_entry.id   508f044c6de3b9ac592f1e4e0d5df101
#
_cell.length_a   1.000
_cell.length_b   1.000
_cell.length_c   1.000
_cell.angle_alpha   90.00
_cell.angle_beta   90.00
_cell.angle_gamma   90.00
#
_symmetry.space_group_name_H-M   'P 1'
#
loop_
_entity.id
_entity.type
_entity.pdbx_description
1 polymer ?
#
loop_
_entity_poly.entity_id
_entity_poly.type
_entity_poly.pdbx_seq_one_letter_code
_entity_poly.pdbx_strand_id
1 'polypeptide(L)'
;PFGAGLSLPTKDIVPELQWAGARAHNRWLAELCAQDPARHFGVAAIPLLWDVEEAVREVRRIHASGLRGAMIPNLTGPFPHYHHRRYDPFWEACESLGVVVCFHSGAAPSEEFFGPGWPTAHDPDYVGAMGIYVSEVLWWTYRPLTFLIWGGVFERYPKLKASFTETGCGWMLPPYIRLLDHNYHDVQFSAKLGNFMGHLSISPSDYFRRNVAIGQSCMPRSDAEMRHEIGLKQLMWGSDYPHPEGSWPKTKPHLQKTFSGLPDADI
;
A
#
# COMPACT_ATOMS: atom_id res chain seq x y z
N PRO A 1 6.41 15.08 -5.01
CA PRO A 1 7.05 14.60 -3.78
C PRO A 1 7.24 13.10 -3.71
N PHE A 2 6.59 12.30 -4.58
CA PHE A 2 6.67 10.84 -4.55
C PHE A 2 8.06 10.27 -4.92
N GLY A 3 8.88 11.01 -5.64
CA GLY A 3 10.20 10.54 -6.08
C GLY A 3 11.27 10.43 -5.01
N ALA A 4 11.20 11.22 -3.95
CA ALA A 4 12.32 11.37 -3.02
C ALA A 4 12.53 10.21 -2.03
N GLY A 5 11.52 9.37 -1.79
CA GLY A 5 11.61 8.29 -0.81
C GLY A 5 11.08 6.94 -1.27
N LEU A 6 10.40 6.91 -2.43
CA LEU A 6 9.63 5.75 -2.88
C LEU A 6 10.20 5.08 -4.14
N SER A 7 11.23 5.67 -4.75
CA SER A 7 11.87 5.07 -5.91
C SER A 7 12.46 3.71 -5.55
N LEU A 8 12.27 2.73 -6.43
CA LEU A 8 12.98 1.46 -6.34
C LEU A 8 14.47 1.71 -6.24
N PRO A 9 15.19 0.93 -5.44
CA PRO A 9 16.66 0.94 -5.45
C PRO A 9 17.11 0.44 -6.82
N THR A 10 17.38 1.36 -7.71
CA THR A 10 18.04 1.12 -9.00
C THR A 10 19.51 1.44 -8.89
N LYS A 11 20.33 1.00 -9.86
CA LYS A 11 21.78 1.25 -9.88
C LYS A 11 22.13 2.75 -9.87
N ASP A 12 21.18 3.60 -10.29
CA ASP A 12 21.38 5.04 -10.46
C ASP A 12 20.96 5.86 -9.22
N ILE A 13 20.42 5.21 -8.19
CA ILE A 13 19.99 5.88 -6.97
C ILE A 13 21.07 5.79 -5.90
N VAL A 14 21.56 6.95 -5.46
CA VAL A 14 22.47 7.08 -4.34
C VAL A 14 21.67 7.02 -3.04
N PRO A 15 21.87 5.99 -2.19
CA PRO A 15 21.08 5.80 -0.96
C PRO A 15 21.09 7.03 -0.04
N GLU A 16 22.23 7.69 0.11
CA GLU A 16 22.39 8.87 0.96
C GLU A 16 21.54 10.02 0.47
N LEU A 17 21.43 10.21 -0.85
CA LEU A 17 20.60 11.26 -1.45
C LEU A 17 19.10 10.95 -1.25
N GLN A 18 18.71 9.69 -1.39
CA GLN A 18 17.33 9.26 -1.15
C GLN A 18 16.94 9.48 0.33
N TRP A 19 17.82 9.13 1.28
CA TRP A 19 17.61 9.41 2.69
C TRP A 19 17.56 10.90 3.00
N ALA A 20 18.41 11.69 2.40
CA ALA A 20 18.41 13.16 2.58
C ALA A 20 17.09 13.79 2.09
N GLY A 21 16.61 13.35 0.91
CA GLY A 21 15.32 13.77 0.35
C GLY A 21 14.14 13.35 1.22
N ALA A 22 14.10 12.09 1.66
CA ALA A 22 13.07 11.58 2.55
C ALA A 22 13.01 12.39 3.87
N ARG A 23 14.14 12.63 4.50
CA ARG A 23 14.22 13.44 5.75
C ARG A 23 13.78 14.88 5.54
N ALA A 24 14.15 15.51 4.42
CA ALA A 24 13.71 16.85 4.09
C ALA A 24 12.19 16.92 3.93
N HIS A 25 11.62 15.97 3.18
CA HIS A 25 10.18 15.83 3.01
C HIS A 25 9.47 15.59 4.36
N ASN A 26 9.96 14.66 5.16
CA ASN A 26 9.35 14.32 6.44
C ASN A 26 9.34 15.50 7.43
N ARG A 27 10.40 16.33 7.46
CA ARG A 27 10.42 17.54 8.28
C ARG A 27 9.36 18.55 7.83
N TRP A 28 9.33 18.85 6.52
CA TRP A 28 8.31 19.74 5.95
C TRP A 28 6.89 19.24 6.24
N LEU A 29 6.65 17.94 6.07
CA LEU A 29 5.34 17.34 6.33
C LEU A 29 4.95 17.43 7.81
N ALA A 30 5.90 17.22 8.72
CA ALA A 30 5.65 17.36 10.16
C ALA A 30 5.27 18.82 10.52
N GLU A 31 5.97 19.81 9.97
CA GLU A 31 5.65 21.24 10.15
C GLU A 31 4.26 21.58 9.60
N LEU A 32 3.89 21.03 8.44
CA LEU A 32 2.56 21.20 7.87
C LEU A 32 1.47 20.58 8.76
N CYS A 33 1.67 19.33 9.19
CA CYS A 33 0.69 18.62 10.02
C CYS A 33 0.53 19.25 11.41
N ALA A 34 1.58 19.86 11.94
CA ALA A 34 1.53 20.55 13.23
C ALA A 34 0.61 21.79 13.23
N GLN A 35 0.23 22.33 12.07
CA GLN A 35 -0.70 23.47 11.96
C GLN A 35 -2.14 23.09 12.37
N ASP A 36 -2.55 21.84 12.11
CA ASP A 36 -3.85 21.32 12.55
C ASP A 36 -3.75 19.79 12.78
N PRO A 37 -3.19 19.36 13.91
CA PRO A 37 -2.95 17.93 14.17
C PRO A 37 -4.21 17.09 14.25
N ALA A 38 -5.37 17.71 14.48
CA ALA A 38 -6.65 17.02 14.53
C ALA A 38 -7.18 16.62 13.14
N ARG A 39 -6.71 17.32 12.09
CA ARG A 39 -7.17 17.12 10.71
C ARG A 39 -6.11 16.59 9.77
N HIS A 40 -4.83 16.68 10.13
CA HIS A 40 -3.73 16.26 9.29
C HIS A 40 -3.11 14.96 9.79
N PHE A 41 -3.20 13.92 8.95
CA PHE A 41 -2.53 12.65 9.16
C PHE A 41 -1.39 12.52 8.15
N GLY A 42 -0.17 12.85 8.58
CA GLY A 42 1.00 12.83 7.70
C GLY A 42 1.58 11.44 7.53
N VAL A 43 1.88 11.08 6.27
CA VAL A 43 2.54 9.84 5.89
C VAL A 43 3.96 10.15 5.43
N ALA A 44 4.94 9.75 6.23
CA ALA A 44 6.37 9.97 5.99
C ALA A 44 6.92 9.03 4.92
N ALA A 45 7.91 9.46 4.17
CA ALA A 45 8.66 8.62 3.24
C ALA A 45 9.80 7.88 3.97
N ILE A 46 9.85 6.55 3.83
CA ILE A 46 10.85 5.69 4.48
C ILE A 46 11.56 4.82 3.44
N PRO A 47 12.83 5.09 3.10
CA PRO A 47 13.64 4.26 2.21
C PRO A 47 14.11 2.94 2.87
N LEU A 48 13.15 2.11 3.30
CA LEU A 48 13.35 0.92 4.12
C LEU A 48 14.38 -0.07 3.57
N LEU A 49 14.42 -0.22 2.25
CA LEU A 49 15.14 -1.32 1.61
C LEU A 49 16.67 -1.23 1.77
N TRP A 50 17.20 -0.01 1.86
CA TRP A 50 18.65 0.22 1.97
C TRP A 50 19.21 -0.18 3.33
N ASP A 51 18.59 0.32 4.40
CA ASP A 51 19.04 0.13 5.77
C ASP A 51 17.85 0.07 6.72
N VAL A 52 17.59 -1.12 7.26
CA VAL A 52 16.46 -1.36 8.17
C VAL A 52 16.65 -0.66 9.52
N GLU A 53 17.89 -0.59 10.02
CA GLU A 53 18.15 0.10 11.29
C GLU A 53 17.94 1.62 11.16
N GLU A 54 18.37 2.20 10.05
CA GLU A 54 18.13 3.59 9.76
C GLU A 54 16.63 3.87 9.60
N ALA A 55 15.89 2.96 8.94
CA ALA A 55 14.43 3.05 8.84
C ALA A 55 13.75 3.02 10.22
N VAL A 56 14.22 2.19 11.13
CA VAL A 56 13.73 2.17 12.52
C VAL A 56 13.99 3.50 13.24
N ARG A 57 15.21 4.06 13.08
CA ARG A 57 15.54 5.38 13.64
C ARG A 57 14.62 6.47 13.07
N GLU A 58 14.39 6.43 11.77
CA GLU A 58 13.51 7.39 11.09
C GLU A 58 12.05 7.25 11.54
N VAL A 59 11.52 6.03 11.68
CA VAL A 59 10.16 5.79 12.20
C VAL A 59 9.99 6.39 13.60
N ARG A 60 10.96 6.20 14.48
CA ARG A 60 10.93 6.82 15.82
C ARG A 60 10.96 8.34 15.75
N ARG A 61 11.78 8.91 14.85
CA ARG A 61 11.89 10.36 14.65
C ARG A 61 10.59 10.95 14.11
N ILE A 62 10.00 10.37 13.09
CA ILE A 62 8.74 10.87 12.50
C ILE A 62 7.58 10.77 13.50
N HIS A 63 7.51 9.68 14.27
CA HIS A 63 6.52 9.53 15.32
C HIS A 63 6.66 10.63 16.40
N ALA A 64 7.88 10.93 16.86
CA ALA A 64 8.15 12.00 17.81
C ALA A 64 7.77 13.40 17.24
N SER A 65 7.82 13.57 15.92
CA SER A 65 7.39 14.78 15.20
C SER A 65 5.89 14.83 14.90
N GLY A 66 5.10 13.87 15.39
CA GLY A 66 3.64 13.87 15.21
C GLY A 66 3.12 13.15 13.98
N LEU A 67 3.98 12.65 13.07
CA LEU A 67 3.55 11.85 11.93
C LEU A 67 3.13 10.44 12.38
N ARG A 68 2.20 9.83 11.66
CA ARG A 68 1.60 8.54 12.05
C ARG A 68 1.59 7.48 10.95
N GLY A 69 1.99 7.83 9.73
CA GLY A 69 2.14 6.89 8.61
C GLY A 69 3.59 6.81 8.14
N ALA A 70 3.99 5.64 7.67
CA ALA A 70 5.30 5.35 7.09
C ALA A 70 5.10 4.69 5.72
N MET A 71 5.31 5.44 4.65
CA MET A 71 5.25 4.93 3.29
C MET A 71 6.56 4.26 2.90
N ILE A 72 6.46 3.02 2.45
CA ILE A 72 7.58 2.19 2.00
C ILE A 72 7.35 1.72 0.55
N PRO A 73 8.41 1.31 -0.17
CA PRO A 73 8.27 0.83 -1.55
C PRO A 73 7.35 -0.40 -1.68
N ASN A 74 6.53 -0.47 -2.72
CA ASN A 74 5.75 -1.68 -3.05
C ASN A 74 6.65 -2.82 -3.55
N LEU A 75 7.64 -2.46 -4.34
CA LEU A 75 8.58 -3.39 -4.95
C LEU A 75 9.88 -3.38 -4.17
N THR A 76 10.48 -4.53 -4.03
CA THR A 76 11.73 -4.69 -3.27
C THR A 76 12.99 -4.76 -4.16
N GLY A 77 12.81 -4.81 -5.49
CA GLY A 77 13.94 -4.91 -6.42
C GLY A 77 14.85 -6.07 -6.06
N PRO A 78 16.17 -5.83 -5.89
CA PRO A 78 17.14 -6.89 -5.58
C PRO A 78 17.10 -7.35 -4.12
N PHE A 79 16.29 -6.72 -3.26
CA PHE A 79 16.22 -7.07 -1.85
C PHE A 79 15.19 -8.16 -1.57
N PRO A 80 15.32 -8.92 -0.47
CA PRO A 80 14.28 -9.85 -0.04
C PRO A 80 12.92 -9.19 0.09
N HIS A 81 11.86 -9.91 -0.27
CA HIS A 81 10.48 -9.42 -0.08
C HIS A 81 10.09 -9.33 1.40
N TYR A 82 8.99 -8.64 1.67
CA TYR A 82 8.54 -8.23 3.02
C TYR A 82 8.19 -9.38 3.98
N HIS A 83 8.14 -10.63 3.54
CA HIS A 83 8.06 -11.80 4.43
C HIS A 83 9.39 -12.09 5.17
N HIS A 84 10.52 -11.57 4.67
CA HIS A 84 11.84 -11.87 5.21
C HIS A 84 12.07 -11.21 6.57
N ARG A 85 12.66 -11.96 7.50
CA ARG A 85 12.88 -11.54 8.89
C ARG A 85 13.79 -10.32 9.07
N ARG A 86 14.54 -9.94 8.05
CA ARG A 86 15.36 -8.71 8.12
C ARG A 86 14.52 -7.46 8.41
N TYR A 87 13.22 -7.47 8.07
CA TYR A 87 12.32 -6.35 8.29
C TYR A 87 11.63 -6.39 9.65
N ASP A 88 11.78 -7.46 10.42
CA ASP A 88 11.14 -7.62 11.73
C ASP A 88 11.39 -6.43 12.68
N PRO A 89 12.61 -5.85 12.79
CA PRO A 89 12.82 -4.66 13.61
C PRO A 89 11.98 -3.44 13.19
N PHE A 90 11.71 -3.30 11.90
CA PHE A 90 10.87 -2.21 11.37
C PHE A 90 9.38 -2.46 11.70
N TRP A 91 8.90 -3.69 11.55
CA TRP A 91 7.53 -4.05 11.91
C TRP A 91 7.26 -3.85 13.40
N GLU A 92 8.19 -4.28 14.24
CA GLU A 92 8.13 -4.08 15.69
C GLU A 92 8.09 -2.59 16.06
N ALA A 93 8.92 -1.76 15.45
CA ALA A 93 8.92 -0.32 15.68
C ALA A 93 7.59 0.32 15.26
N CYS A 94 7.06 -0.03 14.08
CA CYS A 94 5.77 0.48 13.62
C CYS A 94 4.62 0.05 14.53
N GLU A 95 4.59 -1.23 14.92
CA GLU A 95 3.55 -1.76 15.81
C GLU A 95 3.58 -1.07 17.17
N SER A 96 4.76 -1.01 17.80
CA SER A 96 4.92 -0.45 19.16
C SER A 96 4.58 1.03 19.24
N LEU A 97 4.81 1.77 18.17
CA LEU A 97 4.54 3.21 18.07
C LEU A 97 3.14 3.51 17.48
N GLY A 98 2.41 2.51 17.00
CA GLY A 98 1.14 2.71 16.29
C GLY A 98 1.29 3.44 14.96
N VAL A 99 2.45 3.32 14.31
CA VAL A 99 2.70 3.91 12.98
C VAL A 99 2.14 2.97 11.91
N VAL A 100 1.25 3.48 11.07
CA VAL A 100 0.65 2.73 9.96
C VAL A 100 1.65 2.59 8.83
N VAL A 101 1.90 1.38 8.38
CA VAL A 101 2.72 1.11 7.18
C VAL A 101 1.87 1.36 5.94
N CYS A 102 2.34 2.21 5.04
CA CYS A 102 1.58 2.62 3.86
C CYS A 102 2.27 2.15 2.58
N PHE A 103 1.45 1.68 1.65
CA PHE A 103 1.82 1.32 0.28
C PHE A 103 0.99 2.18 -0.68
N HIS A 104 1.59 2.56 -1.82
CA HIS A 104 0.95 3.41 -2.82
C HIS A 104 0.99 2.74 -4.20
N SER A 105 -0.02 2.98 -5.03
CA SER A 105 -0.06 2.46 -6.40
C SER A 105 1.03 3.06 -7.30
N GLY A 106 1.07 2.62 -8.55
CA GLY A 106 1.90 3.19 -9.60
C GLY A 106 3.30 2.58 -9.74
N ALA A 107 3.78 1.84 -8.75
CA ALA A 107 5.05 1.11 -8.88
C ALA A 107 4.81 -0.31 -9.41
N ALA A 108 5.40 -0.63 -10.55
CA ALA A 108 5.37 -1.95 -11.16
C ALA A 108 6.72 -2.24 -11.85
N PRO A 109 7.11 -3.51 -12.01
CA PRO A 109 8.33 -3.86 -12.73
C PRO A 109 8.09 -3.63 -14.23
N SER A 110 8.50 -2.46 -14.72
CA SER A 110 8.26 -2.05 -16.13
C SER A 110 8.73 -3.07 -17.15
N GLU A 111 9.83 -3.77 -16.86
CA GLU A 111 10.39 -4.80 -17.71
C GLU A 111 9.46 -6.00 -17.90
N GLU A 112 8.59 -6.29 -16.94
CA GLU A 112 7.59 -7.35 -17.05
C GLU A 112 6.39 -6.95 -17.91
N PHE A 113 6.09 -5.65 -18.01
CA PHE A 113 5.01 -5.15 -18.86
C PHE A 113 5.42 -4.95 -20.31
N PHE A 114 6.62 -4.40 -20.49
CA PHE A 114 7.01 -3.82 -21.78
C PHE A 114 8.33 -4.38 -22.31
N GLY A 115 8.97 -5.30 -21.60
CA GLY A 115 10.34 -5.69 -21.91
C GLY A 115 11.34 -4.55 -21.64
N PRO A 116 12.48 -4.53 -22.32
CA PRO A 116 13.50 -3.53 -22.09
C PRO A 116 13.07 -2.15 -22.60
N GLY A 117 12.74 -1.26 -21.67
CA GLY A 117 12.38 0.13 -21.94
C GLY A 117 10.89 0.47 -21.81
N TRP A 118 10.61 1.75 -21.55
CA TRP A 118 9.24 2.26 -21.52
C TRP A 118 8.79 2.62 -22.93
N PRO A 119 7.56 2.24 -23.31
CA PRO A 119 7.01 2.63 -24.59
C PRO A 119 6.85 4.16 -24.68
N THR A 120 7.11 4.71 -25.84
CA THR A 120 6.80 6.11 -26.13
C THR A 120 5.45 6.20 -26.86
N ALA A 121 4.78 7.35 -26.76
CA ALA A 121 3.50 7.58 -27.42
C ALA A 121 3.56 7.44 -28.98
N HIS A 122 4.75 7.44 -29.55
CA HIS A 122 4.98 7.38 -31.01
C HIS A 122 5.56 6.05 -31.47
N ASP A 123 5.77 5.10 -30.56
CA ASP A 123 6.33 3.80 -30.91
C ASP A 123 5.22 2.87 -31.42
N PRO A 124 5.25 2.47 -32.71
CA PRO A 124 4.20 1.64 -33.29
C PRO A 124 4.17 0.21 -32.71
N ASP A 125 5.27 -0.25 -32.10
CA ASP A 125 5.35 -1.59 -31.51
C ASP A 125 4.72 -1.64 -30.12
N TYR A 126 4.37 -0.49 -29.53
CA TYR A 126 3.77 -0.39 -28.20
C TYR A 126 2.31 0.06 -28.21
N VAL A 127 1.58 -0.25 -29.27
CA VAL A 127 0.14 0.05 -29.35
C VAL A 127 -0.59 -0.60 -28.18
N GLY A 128 -1.31 0.21 -27.40
CA GLY A 128 -2.04 -0.27 -26.21
C GLY A 128 -1.21 -0.43 -24.93
N ALA A 129 0.08 -0.10 -24.93
CA ALA A 129 0.96 -0.23 -23.76
C ALA A 129 0.40 0.45 -22.51
N MET A 130 -0.17 1.65 -22.64
CA MET A 130 -0.81 2.32 -21.51
C MET A 130 -2.06 1.59 -21.02
N GLY A 131 -2.81 0.94 -21.90
CA GLY A 131 -3.94 0.10 -21.52
C GLY A 131 -3.50 -1.12 -20.71
N ILE A 132 -2.38 -1.74 -21.08
CA ILE A 132 -1.75 -2.84 -20.33
C ILE A 132 -1.35 -2.33 -18.94
N TYR A 133 -0.59 -1.24 -18.89
CA TYR A 133 -0.12 -0.67 -17.62
C TYR A 133 -1.26 -0.37 -16.65
N VAL A 134 -2.26 0.41 -17.08
CA VAL A 134 -3.38 0.79 -16.18
C VAL A 134 -4.27 -0.38 -15.78
N SER A 135 -4.24 -1.47 -16.55
CA SER A 135 -4.98 -2.69 -16.20
C SER A 135 -4.27 -3.55 -15.16
N GLU A 136 -2.95 -3.54 -15.12
CA GLU A 136 -2.17 -4.50 -14.33
C GLU A 136 -1.42 -3.85 -13.16
N VAL A 137 -1.14 -2.54 -13.21
CA VAL A 137 -0.34 -1.85 -12.18
C VAL A 137 -0.89 -2.02 -10.77
N LEU A 138 -2.21 -2.10 -10.62
CA LEU A 138 -2.87 -2.25 -9.32
C LEU A 138 -2.58 -3.59 -8.67
N TRP A 139 -2.33 -4.65 -9.43
CA TRP A 139 -1.89 -5.93 -8.90
C TRP A 139 -0.61 -5.80 -8.07
N TRP A 140 0.35 -5.05 -8.56
CA TRP A 140 1.63 -4.85 -7.89
C TRP A 140 1.50 -4.09 -6.57
N THR A 141 0.47 -3.28 -6.43
CA THR A 141 0.15 -2.60 -5.17
C THR A 141 -0.32 -3.60 -4.09
N TYR A 142 -1.06 -4.64 -4.48
CA TYR A 142 -1.50 -5.69 -3.57
C TYR A 142 -0.43 -6.76 -3.29
N ARG A 143 0.64 -6.79 -4.06
CA ARG A 143 1.70 -7.78 -3.90
C ARG A 143 2.30 -7.81 -2.49
N PRO A 144 2.61 -6.68 -1.83
CA PRO A 144 3.07 -6.67 -0.43
C PRO A 144 2.08 -7.29 0.54
N LEU A 145 0.77 -7.15 0.33
CA LEU A 145 -0.26 -7.76 1.18
C LEU A 145 -0.10 -9.29 1.26
N THR A 146 0.18 -9.92 0.12
CA THR A 146 0.46 -11.36 0.04
C THR A 146 1.63 -11.75 0.94
N PHE A 147 2.71 -10.99 0.90
CA PHE A 147 3.90 -11.25 1.72
C PHE A 147 3.65 -11.00 3.20
N LEU A 148 2.86 -9.98 3.57
CA LEU A 148 2.54 -9.69 4.96
C LEU A 148 1.65 -10.76 5.59
N ILE A 149 0.69 -11.31 4.83
CA ILE A 149 -0.18 -12.39 5.29
C ILE A 149 0.59 -13.72 5.31
N TRP A 150 0.97 -14.26 4.14
CA TRP A 150 1.59 -15.58 4.05
C TRP A 150 2.97 -15.67 4.70
N GLY A 151 3.71 -14.58 4.74
CA GLY A 151 4.98 -14.50 5.47
C GLY A 151 4.81 -14.40 6.98
N GLY A 152 3.59 -14.40 7.50
CA GLY A 152 3.28 -14.36 8.92
C GLY A 152 3.71 -13.05 9.61
N VAL A 153 3.81 -11.95 8.88
CA VAL A 153 4.13 -10.64 9.50
C VAL A 153 3.01 -10.23 10.45
N PHE A 154 1.76 -10.30 9.99
CA PHE A 154 0.59 -9.99 10.84
C PHE A 154 0.34 -11.02 11.95
N GLU A 155 0.89 -12.23 11.84
CA GLU A 155 0.89 -13.20 12.93
C GLU A 155 1.85 -12.77 14.04
N ARG A 156 3.08 -12.38 13.67
CA ARG A 156 4.10 -11.94 14.62
C ARG A 156 3.83 -10.56 15.22
N TYR A 157 3.20 -9.70 14.45
CA TYR A 157 2.87 -8.31 14.80
C TYR A 157 1.36 -8.06 14.66
N PRO A 158 0.55 -8.59 15.60
CA PRO A 158 -0.91 -8.61 15.45
C PRO A 158 -1.56 -7.22 15.54
N LYS A 159 -0.89 -6.23 16.11
CA LYS A 159 -1.37 -4.83 16.19
C LYS A 159 -0.84 -3.96 15.04
N LEU A 160 0.09 -4.45 14.23
CA LEU A 160 0.61 -3.73 13.08
C LEU A 160 -0.54 -3.40 12.11
N LYS A 161 -0.59 -2.16 11.65
CA LYS A 161 -1.57 -1.70 10.65
C LYS A 161 -0.88 -1.39 9.33
N ALA A 162 -1.50 -1.82 8.24
CA ALA A 162 -1.05 -1.51 6.88
C ALA A 162 -2.18 -0.84 6.09
N SER A 163 -1.82 0.14 5.28
CA SER A 163 -2.73 0.81 4.35
C SER A 163 -2.22 0.68 2.93
N PHE A 164 -3.13 0.33 2.03
CA PHE A 164 -2.86 0.27 0.58
C PHE A 164 -3.70 1.35 -0.07
N THR A 165 -3.06 2.32 -0.70
CA THR A 165 -3.74 3.50 -1.23
C THR A 165 -3.70 3.56 -2.75
N GLU A 166 -4.76 4.13 -3.32
CA GLU A 166 -4.94 4.26 -4.77
C GLU A 166 -4.98 2.92 -5.52
N THR A 167 -5.67 1.93 -4.95
CA THR A 167 -5.54 0.54 -5.37
C THR A 167 -6.69 0.00 -6.21
N GLY A 168 -7.82 0.70 -6.29
CA GLY A 168 -9.02 0.12 -6.92
C GLY A 168 -9.49 -1.15 -6.18
N CYS A 169 -10.44 -1.04 -5.26
CA CYS A 169 -10.70 -2.14 -4.33
C CYS A 169 -11.75 -3.15 -4.83
N GLY A 170 -12.76 -2.70 -5.58
CA GLY A 170 -13.90 -3.56 -5.93
C GLY A 170 -13.60 -4.64 -6.94
N TRP A 171 -12.79 -4.36 -7.93
CA TRP A 171 -12.57 -5.26 -9.07
C TRP A 171 -11.77 -6.52 -8.73
N MET A 172 -10.83 -6.44 -7.78
CA MET A 172 -9.90 -7.55 -7.50
C MET A 172 -9.91 -7.99 -6.05
N LEU A 173 -10.03 -7.08 -5.08
CA LEU A 173 -9.76 -7.39 -3.68
C LEU A 173 -10.68 -8.46 -3.09
N PRO A 174 -12.03 -8.40 -3.24
CA PRO A 174 -12.89 -9.43 -2.70
C PRO A 174 -12.61 -10.83 -3.26
N PRO A 175 -12.51 -11.04 -4.59
CA PRO A 175 -12.15 -12.37 -5.12
C PRO A 175 -10.75 -12.79 -4.72
N TYR A 176 -9.80 -11.87 -4.58
CA TYR A 176 -8.45 -12.17 -4.13
C TYR A 176 -8.40 -12.67 -2.68
N ILE A 177 -9.09 -12.01 -1.77
CA ILE A 177 -9.17 -12.46 -0.38
C ILE A 177 -9.85 -13.82 -0.28
N ARG A 178 -10.93 -14.07 -1.06
CA ARG A 178 -11.56 -15.40 -1.15
C ARG A 178 -10.59 -16.46 -1.65
N LEU A 179 -9.74 -16.14 -2.64
CA LEU A 179 -8.72 -17.07 -3.12
C LEU A 179 -7.69 -17.40 -2.03
N LEU A 180 -7.25 -16.41 -1.25
CA LEU A 180 -6.32 -16.66 -0.15
C LEU A 180 -6.94 -17.56 0.92
N ASP A 181 -8.21 -17.34 1.28
CA ASP A 181 -8.94 -18.20 2.23
C ASP A 181 -9.15 -19.61 1.70
N HIS A 182 -9.50 -19.75 0.41
CA HIS A 182 -9.60 -21.06 -0.23
C HIS A 182 -8.29 -21.82 -0.10
N ASN A 183 -7.17 -21.20 -0.46
CA ASN A 183 -5.85 -21.82 -0.37
C ASN A 183 -5.45 -22.17 1.09
N TYR A 184 -5.90 -21.37 2.05
CA TYR A 184 -5.65 -21.64 3.48
C TYR A 184 -6.41 -22.87 3.99
N HIS A 185 -7.64 -23.07 3.51
CA HIS A 185 -8.49 -24.19 3.94
C HIS A 185 -8.34 -25.45 3.06
N ASP A 186 -7.66 -25.37 1.92
CA ASP A 186 -7.53 -26.48 0.99
C ASP A 186 -6.45 -27.48 1.42
N VAL A 187 -6.91 -28.58 1.98
CA VAL A 187 -6.03 -29.70 2.39
C VAL A 187 -5.29 -30.38 1.23
N GLN A 188 -5.78 -30.26 -0.02
CA GLN A 188 -5.12 -30.87 -1.17
C GLN A 188 -3.79 -30.16 -1.50
N PHE A 189 -3.76 -28.84 -1.38
CA PHE A 189 -2.52 -28.08 -1.54
C PHE A 189 -1.51 -28.42 -0.44
N SER A 190 -1.92 -28.54 0.79
CA SER A 190 -1.01 -28.88 1.90
C SER A 190 -0.50 -30.33 1.79
N ALA A 191 -1.28 -31.27 1.25
CA ALA A 191 -0.82 -32.63 0.99
C ALA A 191 0.28 -32.67 -0.08
N LYS A 192 0.25 -31.77 -1.08
CA LYS A 192 1.21 -31.70 -2.19
C LYS A 192 2.43 -30.83 -1.86
N LEU A 193 2.21 -29.69 -1.20
CA LEU A 193 3.20 -28.61 -1.02
C LEU A 193 3.75 -28.54 0.41
N GLY A 194 3.29 -29.41 1.31
CA GLY A 194 3.59 -29.37 2.72
C GLY A 194 2.71 -28.38 3.49
N ASN A 195 2.86 -28.34 4.79
CA ASN A 195 2.08 -27.45 5.67
C ASN A 195 2.58 -26.00 5.58
N PHE A 196 2.28 -25.34 4.46
CA PHE A 196 2.71 -23.95 4.24
C PHE A 196 1.88 -22.92 5.03
N MET A 197 0.77 -23.31 5.65
CA MET A 197 -0.10 -22.46 6.46
C MET A 197 0.04 -22.68 7.97
N GLY A 198 0.78 -23.69 8.41
CA GLY A 198 0.83 -24.09 9.82
C GLY A 198 1.45 -23.06 10.80
N HIS A 199 2.00 -21.97 10.27
CA HIS A 199 2.50 -20.83 11.06
C HIS A 199 1.49 -19.69 11.20
N LEU A 200 0.28 -19.83 10.61
CA LEU A 200 -0.80 -18.84 10.68
C LEU A 200 -1.91 -19.36 11.59
N SER A 201 -2.36 -18.56 12.54
CA SER A 201 -3.39 -18.96 13.52
C SER A 201 -4.82 -18.63 13.10
N ILE A 202 -5.00 -17.73 12.13
CA ILE A 202 -6.30 -17.30 11.59
C ILE A 202 -6.27 -17.25 10.07
N SER A 203 -7.44 -17.13 9.45
CA SER A 203 -7.56 -17.07 7.99
C SER A 203 -6.99 -15.79 7.39
N PRO A 204 -6.56 -15.78 6.11
CA PRO A 204 -6.12 -14.58 5.41
C PRO A 204 -7.12 -13.42 5.48
N SER A 205 -8.42 -13.69 5.35
CA SER A 205 -9.46 -12.66 5.49
C SER A 205 -9.54 -12.07 6.90
N ASP A 206 -9.23 -12.83 7.94
CA ASP A 206 -9.20 -12.33 9.30
C ASP A 206 -7.98 -11.43 9.54
N TYR A 207 -6.80 -11.78 9.00
CA TYR A 207 -5.66 -10.85 8.99
C TYR A 207 -5.99 -9.56 8.25
N PHE A 208 -6.62 -9.66 7.07
CA PHE A 208 -7.06 -8.49 6.32
C PHE A 208 -7.99 -7.61 7.17
N ARG A 209 -9.05 -8.16 7.75
CA ARG A 209 -10.00 -7.42 8.59
C ARG A 209 -9.34 -6.80 9.82
N ARG A 210 -8.36 -7.48 10.40
CA ARG A 210 -7.68 -7.01 11.62
C ARG A 210 -6.63 -5.93 11.34
N ASN A 211 -5.87 -6.06 10.26
CA ASN A 211 -4.63 -5.32 10.08
C ASN A 211 -4.65 -4.30 8.94
N VAL A 212 -5.57 -4.41 7.98
CA VAL A 212 -5.47 -3.72 6.69
C VAL A 212 -6.55 -2.68 6.50
N ALA A 213 -6.19 -1.55 5.91
CA ALA A 213 -7.10 -0.55 5.36
C ALA A 213 -6.76 -0.30 3.87
N ILE A 214 -7.79 0.02 3.09
CA ILE A 214 -7.68 0.27 1.65
C ILE A 214 -8.12 1.69 1.36
N GLY A 215 -7.25 2.48 0.74
CA GLY A 215 -7.53 3.82 0.26
C GLY A 215 -7.86 3.78 -1.23
N GLN A 216 -9.06 4.20 -1.58
CA GLN A 216 -9.55 4.26 -2.95
C GLN A 216 -9.62 5.71 -3.43
N SER A 217 -8.73 6.09 -4.35
CA SER A 217 -8.79 7.39 -5.02
C SER A 217 -9.99 7.44 -5.96
N CYS A 218 -10.76 8.51 -5.87
CA CYS A 218 -11.93 8.75 -6.73
C CYS A 218 -12.85 7.53 -6.86
N MET A 219 -13.17 6.89 -5.73
CA MET A 219 -13.93 5.65 -5.65
C MET A 219 -15.15 5.64 -6.58
N PRO A 220 -15.28 4.66 -7.48
CA PRO A 220 -16.46 4.51 -8.32
C PRO A 220 -17.66 4.00 -7.50
N ARG A 221 -18.86 4.24 -8.00
CA ARG A 221 -20.10 3.76 -7.37
C ARG A 221 -20.12 2.24 -7.15
N SER A 222 -19.60 1.47 -8.11
CA SER A 222 -19.51 0.02 -8.03
C SER A 222 -18.75 -0.46 -6.78
N ASP A 223 -17.65 0.22 -6.43
CA ASP A 223 -16.83 -0.14 -5.27
C ASP A 223 -17.54 0.23 -3.95
N ALA A 224 -18.24 1.37 -3.94
CA ALA A 224 -19.08 1.76 -2.81
C ALA A 224 -20.24 0.77 -2.56
N GLU A 225 -20.77 0.16 -3.61
CA GLU A 225 -21.80 -0.90 -3.51
C GLU A 225 -21.25 -2.19 -2.92
N MET A 226 -19.97 -2.50 -3.15
CA MET A 226 -19.27 -3.66 -2.59
C MET A 226 -18.69 -3.43 -1.17
N ARG A 227 -18.99 -2.32 -0.54
CA ARG A 227 -18.40 -1.90 0.75
C ARG A 227 -18.52 -2.93 1.88
N HIS A 228 -19.61 -3.69 1.93
CA HIS A 228 -19.78 -4.75 2.94
C HIS A 228 -18.93 -5.98 2.65
N GLU A 229 -18.71 -6.30 1.37
CA GLU A 229 -17.85 -7.39 0.95
C GLU A 229 -16.37 -7.06 1.20
N ILE A 230 -15.98 -5.82 0.90
CA ILE A 230 -14.63 -5.31 1.18
C ILE A 230 -14.41 -5.16 2.69
N GLY A 231 -15.39 -4.59 3.37
CA GLY A 231 -15.37 -4.27 4.79
C GLY A 231 -15.44 -2.76 5.03
N LEU A 232 -16.47 -2.29 5.69
CA LEU A 232 -16.69 -0.85 5.97
C LEU A 232 -15.52 -0.21 6.73
N LYS A 233 -14.97 -0.93 7.72
CA LYS A 233 -13.87 -0.43 8.55
C LYS A 233 -12.52 -0.43 7.81
N GLN A 234 -12.42 -1.12 6.70
CA GLN A 234 -11.23 -1.25 5.90
C GLN A 234 -11.17 -0.20 4.78
N LEU A 235 -12.31 0.35 4.39
CA LEU A 235 -12.43 1.18 3.22
C LEU A 235 -12.29 2.67 3.55
N MET A 236 -11.43 3.36 2.82
CA MET A 236 -11.22 4.81 2.91
C MET A 236 -11.40 5.44 1.53
N TRP A 237 -12.12 6.55 1.47
CA TRP A 237 -12.22 7.36 0.26
C TRP A 237 -11.11 8.40 0.19
N GLY A 238 -10.56 8.65 -1.00
CA GLY A 238 -9.56 9.68 -1.28
C GLY A 238 -9.95 10.59 -2.44
N SER A 239 -9.63 11.88 -2.33
CA SER A 239 -9.81 12.86 -3.42
C SER A 239 -8.71 12.83 -4.46
N ASP A 240 -7.59 12.28 -4.11
CA ASP A 240 -6.35 12.28 -4.90
C ASP A 240 -5.84 13.70 -5.23
N TYR A 241 -6.12 14.66 -4.35
CA TYR A 241 -5.66 16.05 -4.55
C TYR A 241 -4.16 16.18 -4.21
N PRO A 242 -3.37 16.91 -5.02
CA PRO A 242 -3.71 17.72 -6.20
C PRO A 242 -3.45 17.02 -7.55
N HIS A 243 -3.54 15.70 -7.62
CA HIS A 243 -3.30 14.93 -8.83
C HIS A 243 -4.28 15.30 -9.95
N PRO A 244 -3.86 15.36 -11.23
CA PRO A 244 -4.74 15.74 -12.34
C PRO A 244 -5.96 14.85 -12.53
N GLU A 245 -5.86 13.55 -12.20
CA GLU A 245 -6.97 12.59 -12.24
C GLU A 245 -7.84 12.62 -10.98
N GLY A 246 -7.48 13.43 -9.99
CA GLY A 246 -8.22 13.59 -8.76
C GLY A 246 -9.61 14.20 -8.93
N SER A 247 -10.44 14.11 -7.90
CA SER A 247 -11.82 14.61 -7.95
C SER A 247 -11.96 16.13 -7.90
N TRP A 248 -10.93 16.88 -7.52
CA TRP A 248 -10.97 18.34 -7.46
C TRP A 248 -10.94 18.97 -8.88
N PRO A 249 -11.71 20.05 -9.16
CA PRO A 249 -12.58 20.81 -8.25
C PRO A 249 -14.01 20.24 -8.12
N LYS A 250 -14.30 19.06 -8.67
CA LYS A 250 -15.62 18.45 -8.71
C LYS A 250 -15.85 17.42 -7.58
N THR A 251 -15.13 17.53 -6.47
CA THR A 251 -15.18 16.57 -5.35
C THR A 251 -16.60 16.37 -4.81
N LYS A 252 -17.36 17.45 -4.60
CA LYS A 252 -18.73 17.35 -4.08
C LYS A 252 -19.69 16.60 -5.03
N PRO A 253 -19.78 16.92 -6.32
CA PRO A 253 -20.53 16.12 -7.28
C PRO A 253 -20.07 14.66 -7.36
N HIS A 254 -18.77 14.40 -7.26
CA HIS A 254 -18.21 13.05 -7.24
C HIS A 254 -18.71 12.25 -6.04
N LEU A 255 -18.63 12.80 -4.83
CA LEU A 255 -19.16 12.17 -3.61
C LEU A 255 -20.64 11.89 -3.71
N GLN A 256 -21.44 12.83 -4.22
CA GLN A 256 -22.87 12.64 -4.44
C GLN A 256 -23.14 11.48 -5.39
N LYS A 257 -22.40 11.39 -6.51
CA LYS A 257 -22.51 10.29 -7.48
C LYS A 257 -22.14 8.93 -6.84
N THR A 258 -21.09 8.92 -6.06
CA THR A 258 -20.56 7.68 -5.45
C THR A 258 -21.47 7.17 -4.33
N PHE A 259 -21.98 8.04 -3.46
CA PHE A 259 -22.62 7.62 -2.21
C PHE A 259 -24.13 7.84 -2.14
N SER A 260 -24.77 8.54 -3.12
CA SER A 260 -26.20 8.83 -3.04
C SER A 260 -27.05 7.54 -2.92
N GLY A 261 -28.00 7.53 -1.97
CA GLY A 261 -28.86 6.39 -1.72
C GLY A 261 -28.23 5.23 -0.95
N LEU A 262 -26.96 5.36 -0.52
CA LEU A 262 -26.41 4.46 0.50
C LEU A 262 -26.83 4.93 1.90
N PRO A 263 -26.95 4.01 2.88
CA PRO A 263 -27.26 4.40 4.25
C PRO A 263 -26.17 5.30 4.85
N ASP A 264 -26.58 6.37 5.54
CA ASP A 264 -25.65 7.31 6.19
C ASP A 264 -24.74 6.62 7.23
N ALA A 265 -25.22 5.53 7.83
CA ALA A 265 -24.42 4.73 8.77
C ALA A 265 -23.23 3.99 8.13
N ASP A 266 -23.24 3.88 6.81
CA ASP A 266 -22.19 3.19 6.02
C ASP A 266 -21.18 4.18 5.40
N ILE A 267 -21.44 5.49 5.52
CA ILE A 267 -20.63 6.58 4.95
C ILE A 267 -19.97 7.39 6.06
#